data_1a2afd955142aec657c8138c20ba348f
#
_entry.id   1a2afd955142aec657c8138c20ba348f
#
_cell.length_a   1.000
_cell.length_b   1.000
_cell.length_c   1.000
_cell.angle_alpha   90.00
_cell.angle_beta   90.00
_cell.angle_gamma   90.00
#
_symmetry.space_group_name_H-M   'P 1'
#
loop_
_entity.id
_entity.type
_entity.pdbx_description
1 polymer ?
#
loop_
_entity_poly.entity_id
_entity_poly.type
_entity_poly.pdbx_seq_one_letter_code
_entity_poly.pdbx_strand_id
1 'polypeptide(L)'
;QDRSNSEFLLLQPLTPLARPNLTAWLAARNDGKHYGDLVQIDFPKDTPILGPEQVQALINQDPEISKVFGLWDRGGSQVVQGNLLVVPVGQCLLYVEPVYLRASKGGLPSLTRIVVSDGRTIAMADTLPGAIDRLMQKTLPPVATGS
;
A
#
# COMPACT_ATOMS: atom_id res chain seq x y z
N GLN A 1 -20.89 11.49 18.80
CA GLN A 1 -20.24 11.25 17.50
C GLN A 1 -19.14 12.27 17.36
N ASP A 2 -17.97 11.91 17.83
CA ASP A 2 -16.77 12.70 17.66
C ASP A 2 -16.35 12.59 16.19
N ARG A 3 -16.62 13.64 15.43
CA ARG A 3 -15.99 13.82 14.14
C ARG A 3 -14.53 14.09 14.43
N SER A 4 -13.70 13.04 14.40
CA SER A 4 -12.26 13.19 14.48
C SER A 4 -11.85 14.21 13.42
N ASN A 5 -11.30 15.32 13.83
CA ASN A 5 -10.72 16.28 12.91
C ASN A 5 -9.65 15.55 12.11
N SER A 6 -9.83 15.48 10.80
CA SER A 6 -8.80 14.95 9.91
C SER A 6 -7.54 15.78 10.09
N GLU A 7 -6.42 15.13 10.30
CA GLU A 7 -5.12 15.78 10.46
C GLU A 7 -4.20 15.38 9.31
N PHE A 8 -3.48 16.35 8.77
CA PHE A 8 -2.48 16.10 7.75
C PHE A 8 -1.17 15.63 8.40
N LEU A 9 -0.74 14.43 8.06
CA LEU A 9 0.48 13.81 8.57
C LEU A 9 1.45 13.52 7.42
N LEU A 10 2.71 13.86 7.63
CA LEU A 10 3.80 13.34 6.79
C LEU A 10 4.34 12.08 7.44
N LEU A 11 4.29 10.97 6.73
CA LEU A 11 4.63 9.64 7.24
C LEU A 11 5.90 9.11 6.58
N GLN A 12 6.81 8.60 7.40
CA GLN A 12 8.04 7.98 6.94
C GLN A 12 8.25 6.63 7.61
N PRO A 13 8.17 5.52 6.85
CA PRO A 13 8.54 4.21 7.38
C PRO A 13 10.05 4.14 7.62
N LEU A 14 10.45 3.50 8.72
CA LEU A 14 11.84 3.33 9.10
C LEU A 14 12.24 1.86 9.08
N THR A 15 13.29 1.55 8.34
CA THR A 15 13.91 0.23 8.28
C THR A 15 15.37 0.33 8.70
N PRO A 16 15.92 -0.63 9.45
CA PRO A 16 17.34 -0.65 9.77
C PRO A 16 18.21 -0.84 8.53
N LEU A 17 19.41 -0.32 8.54
CA LEU A 17 20.37 -0.43 7.42
C LEU A 17 20.67 -1.88 6.97
N ALA A 18 20.57 -2.84 7.89
CA ALA A 18 20.94 -4.23 7.63
C ALA A 18 19.76 -5.20 7.52
N ARG A 19 18.52 -4.70 7.62
CA ARG A 19 17.31 -5.55 7.61
C ARG A 19 16.19 -4.89 6.84
N PRO A 20 15.48 -5.63 5.97
CA PRO A 20 14.40 -5.07 5.16
C PRO A 20 13.08 -4.89 5.94
N ASN A 21 12.98 -5.43 7.16
CA ASN A 21 11.77 -5.34 7.97
C ASN A 21 11.54 -3.93 8.51
N LEU A 22 10.29 -3.53 8.54
CA LEU A 22 9.87 -2.27 9.13
C LEU A 22 10.00 -2.33 10.67
N THR A 23 10.65 -1.34 11.27
CA THR A 23 10.85 -1.30 12.73
C THR A 23 10.11 -0.19 13.41
N ALA A 24 9.87 0.90 12.73
CA ALA A 24 9.19 2.04 13.29
C ALA A 24 8.57 2.91 12.18
N TRP A 25 7.80 3.85 12.62
CA TRP A 25 7.14 4.85 11.81
C TRP A 25 7.38 6.22 12.40
N LEU A 26 7.77 7.15 11.56
CA LEU A 26 7.88 8.54 11.94
C LEU A 26 6.75 9.32 11.30
N ALA A 27 5.98 10.02 12.10
CA ALA A 27 4.92 10.91 11.66
C ALA A 27 5.25 12.34 12.05
N ALA A 28 5.24 13.24 11.09
CA ALA A 28 5.29 14.68 11.35
C ALA A 28 3.89 15.25 11.27
N ARG A 29 3.45 15.92 12.33
CA ARG A 29 2.14 16.54 12.39
C ARG A 29 2.17 17.91 11.70
N ASN A 30 1.25 18.12 10.77
CA ASN A 30 1.25 19.31 9.91
C ASN A 30 0.05 20.23 10.15
N ASP A 31 -0.77 19.97 11.16
CA ASP A 31 -1.96 20.74 11.46
C ASP A 31 -2.06 21.18 12.92
N GLY A 32 -2.73 22.31 13.11
CA GLY A 32 -3.20 22.79 14.39
C GLY A 32 -2.10 23.11 15.40
N LYS A 33 -2.40 22.87 16.66
CA LYS A 33 -1.51 23.20 17.80
C LYS A 33 -0.25 22.34 17.86
N HIS A 34 -0.25 21.22 17.14
CA HIS A 34 0.83 20.23 17.12
C HIS A 34 1.67 20.29 15.86
N TYR A 35 1.55 21.37 15.09
CA TYR A 35 2.36 21.57 13.89
C TYR A 35 3.85 21.49 14.20
N GLY A 36 4.54 20.60 13.50
CA GLY A 36 5.97 20.34 13.68
C GLY A 36 6.32 19.28 14.72
N ASP A 37 5.34 18.75 15.46
CA ASP A 37 5.58 17.64 16.38
C ASP A 37 5.95 16.38 15.59
N LEU A 38 6.97 15.67 16.06
CA LEU A 38 7.38 14.37 15.54
C LEU A 38 6.91 13.28 16.49
N VAL A 39 6.20 12.30 15.92
CA VAL A 39 5.75 11.13 16.66
C VAL A 39 6.40 9.90 16.05
N GLN A 40 7.10 9.11 16.84
CA GLN A 40 7.65 7.83 16.44
C GLN A 40 6.78 6.72 17.04
N ILE A 41 6.37 5.79 16.18
CA ILE A 41 5.64 4.59 16.58
C ILE A 41 6.56 3.40 16.31
N ASP A 42 7.00 2.75 17.38
CA ASP A 42 7.84 1.56 17.29
C ASP A 42 6.99 0.30 17.19
N PHE A 43 7.40 -0.62 16.33
CA PHE A 43 6.76 -1.92 16.21
C PHE A 43 7.37 -2.95 17.16
N PRO A 44 6.58 -3.94 17.61
CA PRO A 44 7.08 -5.03 18.44
C PRO A 44 8.24 -5.76 17.73
N LYS A 45 9.32 -6.03 18.47
CA LYS A 45 10.51 -6.68 17.91
C LYS A 45 10.33 -8.17 17.61
N ASP A 46 9.36 -8.77 18.26
CA ASP A 46 9.01 -10.20 18.15
C ASP A 46 8.09 -10.51 16.97
N THR A 47 7.45 -9.50 16.40
CA THR A 47 6.58 -9.65 15.22
C THR A 47 7.24 -8.99 14.03
N PRO A 48 7.82 -9.74 13.09
CA PRO A 48 8.44 -9.16 11.89
C PRO A 48 7.38 -8.53 11.00
N ILE A 49 7.51 -7.23 10.75
CA ILE A 49 6.65 -6.47 9.84
C ILE A 49 7.41 -6.24 8.55
N LEU A 50 6.78 -6.54 7.42
CA LEU A 50 7.42 -6.37 6.12
C LEU A 50 7.68 -4.88 5.83
N GLY A 51 8.89 -4.59 5.38
CA GLY A 51 9.24 -3.27 4.87
C GLY A 51 8.68 -3.03 3.46
N PRO A 52 8.68 -1.77 3.01
CA PRO A 52 8.14 -1.42 1.69
C PRO A 52 8.79 -2.21 0.54
N GLU A 53 10.09 -2.43 0.59
CA GLU A 53 10.81 -3.17 -0.46
C GLU A 53 10.38 -4.65 -0.53
N GLN A 54 10.11 -5.25 0.62
CA GLN A 54 9.63 -6.63 0.69
C GLN A 54 8.23 -6.76 0.10
N VAL A 55 7.34 -5.83 0.42
CA VAL A 55 5.97 -5.82 -0.13
C VAL A 55 6.01 -5.50 -1.63
N GLN A 56 6.88 -4.60 -2.07
CA GLN A 56 7.10 -4.34 -3.50
C GLN A 56 7.51 -5.60 -4.26
N ALA A 57 8.39 -6.40 -3.68
CA ALA A 57 8.79 -7.68 -4.27
C ALA A 57 7.62 -8.66 -4.36
N LEU A 58 6.77 -8.74 -3.34
CA LEU A 58 5.56 -9.57 -3.37
C LEU A 58 4.59 -9.12 -4.47
N ILE A 59 4.38 -7.82 -4.63
CA ILE A 59 3.53 -7.26 -5.69
C ILE A 59 4.08 -7.64 -7.07
N ASN A 60 5.37 -7.48 -7.28
CA ASN A 60 6.02 -7.79 -8.56
C ASN A 60 6.01 -9.28 -8.90
N GLN A 61 5.89 -10.15 -7.92
CA GLN A 61 5.82 -11.61 -8.08
C GLN A 61 4.39 -12.13 -8.16
N ASP A 62 3.38 -11.31 -7.90
CA ASP A 62 1.98 -11.74 -7.96
C ASP A 62 1.57 -12.09 -9.39
N PRO A 63 1.05 -13.31 -9.64
CA PRO A 63 0.73 -13.75 -11.00
C PRO A 63 -0.39 -12.95 -11.67
N GLU A 64 -1.39 -12.52 -10.92
CA GLU A 64 -2.51 -11.72 -11.44
C GLU A 64 -2.03 -10.35 -11.90
N ILE A 65 -1.23 -9.68 -11.07
CA ILE A 65 -0.66 -8.37 -11.37
C ILE A 65 0.32 -8.47 -12.54
N SER A 66 1.22 -9.43 -12.52
CA SER A 66 2.19 -9.64 -13.60
C SER A 66 1.52 -9.89 -14.94
N LYS A 67 0.42 -10.62 -14.96
CA LYS A 67 -0.38 -10.85 -16.17
C LYS A 67 -0.96 -9.55 -16.72
N VAL A 68 -1.54 -8.72 -15.86
CA VAL A 68 -2.14 -7.44 -16.27
C VAL A 68 -1.07 -6.48 -16.79
N PHE A 69 0.05 -6.36 -16.08
CA PHE A 69 1.17 -5.50 -16.51
C PHE A 69 1.74 -5.96 -17.85
N GLY A 70 1.92 -7.26 -18.04
CA GLY A 70 2.40 -7.82 -19.30
C GLY A 70 1.44 -7.57 -20.48
N LEU A 71 0.14 -7.57 -20.23
CA LEU A 71 -0.86 -7.23 -21.27
C LEU A 71 -0.77 -5.74 -21.67
N TRP A 72 -0.57 -4.85 -20.72
CA TRP A 72 -0.44 -3.42 -21.00
C TRP A 72 0.84 -3.09 -21.74
N ASP A 73 1.96 -3.68 -21.36
CA ASP A 73 3.24 -3.50 -22.06
C ASP A 73 3.16 -3.97 -23.53
N ARG A 74 2.51 -5.10 -23.77
CA ARG A 74 2.28 -5.61 -25.14
C ARG A 74 1.32 -4.73 -25.95
N GLY A 75 0.40 -4.06 -25.28
CA GLY A 75 -0.52 -3.11 -25.89
C GLY A 75 0.12 -1.76 -26.25
N GLY A 76 1.41 -1.57 -26.00
CA GLY A 76 2.14 -0.34 -26.30
C GLY A 76 2.00 0.75 -25.24
N SER A 77 1.56 0.40 -24.04
CA SER A 77 1.54 1.28 -22.88
C SER A 77 2.70 0.95 -21.95
N GLN A 78 3.22 1.93 -21.25
CA GLN A 78 4.24 1.74 -20.23
C GLN A 78 3.60 1.75 -18.85
N VAL A 79 3.84 0.70 -18.05
CA VAL A 79 3.42 0.64 -16.65
C VAL A 79 4.40 1.45 -15.81
N VAL A 80 3.88 2.36 -15.00
CA VAL A 80 4.65 3.15 -14.05
C VAL A 80 4.09 2.87 -12.65
N GLN A 81 4.87 2.18 -11.83
CA GLN A 81 4.53 1.93 -10.43
C GLN A 81 4.89 3.16 -9.61
N GLY A 82 3.93 3.68 -8.84
CA GLY A 82 4.16 4.78 -7.92
C GLY A 82 4.85 4.32 -6.63
N ASN A 83 5.07 5.25 -5.74
CA ASN A 83 5.66 4.94 -4.44
C ASN A 83 4.70 4.10 -3.59
N LEU A 84 5.24 3.07 -2.96
CA LEU A 84 4.51 2.26 -2.00
C LEU A 84 4.32 3.05 -0.69
N LEU A 85 3.07 3.29 -0.33
CA LEU A 85 2.70 3.94 0.92
C LEU A 85 2.42 2.89 1.98
N VAL A 86 2.85 3.15 3.20
CA VAL A 86 2.55 2.34 4.38
C VAL A 86 1.62 3.14 5.28
N VAL A 87 0.39 2.69 5.42
CA VAL A 87 -0.66 3.41 6.15
C VAL A 87 -1.17 2.56 7.31
N PRO A 88 -1.20 3.08 8.55
CA PRO A 88 -1.82 2.37 9.66
C PRO A 88 -3.33 2.45 9.54
N VAL A 89 -3.96 1.31 9.73
CA VAL A 89 -5.43 1.19 9.80
C VAL A 89 -5.77 0.38 11.05
N GLY A 90 -6.20 1.05 12.10
CA GLY A 90 -6.39 0.42 13.41
C GLY A 90 -5.06 -0.14 13.95
N GLN A 91 -5.01 -1.43 14.22
CA GLN A 91 -3.79 -2.13 14.68
C GLN A 91 -3.02 -2.82 13.54
N CYS A 92 -3.44 -2.61 12.30
CA CYS A 92 -2.85 -3.21 11.12
C CYS A 92 -2.15 -2.17 10.25
N LEU A 93 -1.25 -2.63 9.39
CA LEU A 93 -0.66 -1.83 8.34
C LEU A 93 -1.28 -2.18 6.99
N LEU A 94 -1.64 -1.17 6.25
CA LEU A 94 -2.06 -1.28 4.86
C LEU A 94 -0.96 -0.72 3.96
N TYR A 95 -0.52 -1.51 3.00
CA TYR A 95 0.41 -1.09 1.96
C TYR A 95 -0.39 -0.73 0.72
N VAL A 96 -0.14 0.46 0.16
CA VAL A 96 -0.88 0.99 -0.98
C VAL A 96 0.09 1.43 -2.06
N GLU A 97 -0.05 0.90 -3.26
CA GLU A 97 0.75 1.28 -4.42
C GLU A 97 -0.15 1.77 -5.55
N PRO A 98 -0.03 3.03 -5.97
CA PRO A 98 -0.71 3.51 -7.17
C PRO A 98 0.03 3.02 -8.42
N VAL A 99 -0.72 2.61 -9.43
CA VAL A 99 -0.21 2.17 -10.73
C VAL A 99 -0.72 3.06 -11.83
N TYR A 100 0.19 3.61 -12.60
CA TYR A 100 -0.09 4.53 -13.70
C TYR A 100 0.21 3.87 -15.04
N LEU A 101 -0.52 4.27 -16.06
CA LEU A 101 -0.18 3.97 -17.45
C LEU A 101 0.24 5.22 -18.18
N ARG A 102 1.29 5.08 -18.97
CA ARG A 102 1.78 6.10 -19.89
C ARG A 102 1.70 5.56 -21.32
N ALA A 103 1.14 6.34 -22.25
CA ALA A 103 1.18 5.98 -23.66
C ALA A 103 2.62 5.98 -24.18
N SER A 104 2.96 5.01 -25.04
CA SER A 104 4.33 4.81 -25.56
C SER A 104 4.86 5.98 -26.40
N LYS A 105 3.98 6.80 -26.98
CA LYS A 105 4.35 7.98 -27.78
C LYS A 105 4.49 9.27 -26.98
N GLY A 106 4.66 9.17 -25.67
CA GLY A 106 4.73 10.32 -24.77
C GLY A 106 3.34 10.74 -24.29
N GLY A 107 3.28 11.20 -23.08
CA GLY A 107 2.06 11.62 -22.40
C GLY A 107 2.24 11.61 -20.90
N LEU A 108 1.35 12.27 -20.19
CA LEU A 108 1.32 12.22 -18.74
C LEU A 108 0.82 10.85 -18.31
N PRO A 109 1.44 10.23 -17.29
CA PRO A 109 0.92 9.01 -16.69
C PRO A 109 -0.46 9.24 -16.10
N SER A 110 -1.38 8.31 -16.34
CA SER A 110 -2.74 8.32 -15.77
C SER A 110 -2.86 7.23 -14.72
N LEU A 111 -3.38 7.57 -13.54
CA LEU A 111 -3.69 6.59 -12.50
C LEU A 111 -4.73 5.60 -13.03
N THR A 112 -4.39 4.33 -13.05
CA THR A 112 -5.22 3.29 -13.69
C THR A 112 -5.64 2.21 -12.72
N ARG A 113 -4.78 1.83 -11.78
CA ARG A 113 -5.03 0.80 -10.77
C ARG A 113 -4.43 1.20 -9.43
N ILE A 114 -4.96 0.59 -8.38
CA ILE A 114 -4.41 0.67 -7.03
C ILE A 114 -4.20 -0.74 -6.53
N VAL A 115 -2.99 -1.02 -6.08
CA VAL A 115 -2.62 -2.28 -5.44
C VAL A 115 -2.58 -2.06 -3.94
N VAL A 116 -3.21 -2.95 -3.18
CA VAL A 116 -3.17 -2.94 -1.71
C VAL A 116 -2.70 -4.29 -1.18
N SER A 117 -2.07 -4.26 -0.03
CA SER A 117 -1.62 -5.46 0.67
C SER A 117 -1.68 -5.27 2.18
N ASP A 118 -1.94 -6.35 2.90
CA ASP A 118 -1.80 -6.43 4.35
C ASP A 118 -0.44 -7.04 4.79
N GLY A 119 0.46 -7.26 3.83
CA GLY A 119 1.74 -7.95 4.02
C GLY A 119 1.70 -9.44 3.71
N ARG A 120 0.53 -10.01 3.46
CA ARG A 120 0.34 -11.44 3.13
C ARG A 120 -0.43 -11.61 1.82
N THR A 121 -1.55 -10.93 1.72
CA THR A 121 -2.45 -10.99 0.58
C THR A 121 -2.35 -9.71 -0.23
N ILE A 122 -2.52 -9.80 -1.53
CA ILE A 122 -2.44 -8.69 -2.46
C ILE A 122 -3.76 -8.62 -3.24
N ALA A 123 -4.27 -7.41 -3.42
CA ALA A 123 -5.43 -7.15 -4.26
C ALA A 123 -5.20 -5.91 -5.11
N MET A 124 -5.82 -5.87 -6.27
CA MET A 124 -5.75 -4.76 -7.21
C MET A 124 -7.15 -4.41 -7.72
N ALA A 125 -7.45 -3.13 -7.82
CA ALA A 125 -8.69 -2.62 -8.39
C ALA A 125 -8.49 -1.23 -9.00
N ASP A 126 -9.52 -0.70 -9.61
CA ASP A 126 -9.53 0.63 -10.24
C ASP A 126 -9.50 1.75 -9.20
N THR A 127 -10.02 1.50 -8.02
CA THR A 127 -10.14 2.47 -6.93
C THR A 127 -9.61 1.90 -5.61
N LEU A 128 -9.23 2.78 -4.69
CA LEU A 128 -8.78 2.36 -3.37
C LEU A 128 -9.86 1.60 -2.57
N PRO A 129 -11.12 2.07 -2.49
CA PRO A 129 -12.17 1.29 -1.84
C PRO A 129 -12.38 -0.09 -2.47
N GLY A 130 -12.37 -0.18 -3.79
CA GLY A 130 -12.50 -1.44 -4.52
C GLY A 130 -11.35 -2.40 -4.26
N ALA A 131 -10.12 -1.90 -4.17
CA ALA A 131 -8.94 -2.71 -3.83
C ALA A 131 -9.01 -3.24 -2.40
N ILE A 132 -9.42 -2.41 -1.44
CA ILE A 132 -9.61 -2.82 -0.04
C ILE A 132 -10.69 -3.88 0.07
N ASP A 133 -11.83 -3.71 -0.60
CA ASP A 133 -12.91 -4.70 -0.61
C ASP A 133 -12.42 -6.06 -1.15
N ARG A 134 -11.66 -6.06 -2.24
CA ARG A 134 -11.07 -7.29 -2.78
C ARG A 134 -10.08 -7.93 -1.82
N LEU A 135 -9.25 -7.13 -1.15
CA LEU A 135 -8.31 -7.62 -0.14
C LEU A 135 -9.05 -8.31 1.00
N MET A 136 -10.11 -7.69 1.50
CA MET A 136 -10.94 -8.27 2.56
C MET A 136 -11.59 -9.58 2.15
N GLN A 137 -12.09 -9.67 0.92
CA GLN A 137 -12.66 -10.91 0.38
C GLN A 137 -11.65 -12.06 0.30
N LYS A 138 -10.41 -11.74 -0.04
CA LYS A 138 -9.32 -12.73 -0.12
C LYS A 138 -8.83 -13.18 1.27
N THR A 139 -8.94 -12.33 2.29
CA THR A 139 -8.46 -12.60 3.64
C THR A 139 -9.49 -13.25 4.54
N LEU A 140 -10.79 -13.05 4.26
CA LEU A 140 -11.86 -13.71 4.99
C LEU A 140 -11.90 -15.20 4.60
N PRO A 141 -12.05 -16.11 5.59
CA PRO A 141 -12.30 -17.52 5.28
C PRO A 141 -13.60 -17.63 4.46
N PRO A 142 -13.67 -18.57 3.51
CA PRO A 142 -14.90 -18.78 2.77
C PRO A 142 -16.03 -19.03 3.78
N VAL A 143 -17.10 -18.25 3.65
CA VAL A 143 -18.30 -18.49 4.42
C VAL A 143 -18.72 -19.93 4.08
N ALA A 144 -18.65 -20.82 5.08
CA ALA A 144 -19.20 -22.15 4.91
C ALA A 144 -20.69 -21.97 4.64
N THR A 145 -21.06 -22.07 3.38
CA THR A 145 -22.46 -22.24 2.99
C THR A 145 -22.83 -23.62 3.49
N GLY A 146 -23.28 -23.69 4.74
CA GLY A 146 -23.91 -24.88 5.26
C GLY A 146 -25.19 -25.14 4.45
N SER A 147 -25.16 -26.16 3.67
CA SER A 147 -26.37 -26.74 3.13
C SER A 147 -27.12 -27.45 4.24
#